data_9874afbbb5bdc64038985a95e08c3620
#
_entry.id   9874afbbb5bdc64038985a95e08c3620
#
_cell.length_a   1.000
_cell.length_b   1.000
_cell.length_c   1.000
_cell.angle_alpha   90.00
_cell.angle_beta   90.00
_cell.angle_gamma   90.00
#
_symmetry.space_group_name_H-M   'P 1'
#
loop_
_entity.id
_entity.type
_entity.pdbx_description
1 polymer ?
#
loop_
_entity_poly.entity_id
_entity_poly.type
_entity_poly.pdbx_seq_one_letter_code
_entity_poly.pdbx_strand_id
1 'polypeptide(L)'
;MNTFSVSRLALALAFGVTLTACSSTPPDQIPSDQTAPGTSSRPILSANEAQNFVAAHYFSSLTPNTAPWTPSAITLPAQPDFVVGPAGTPGVTHTTIQAAVDAAITQRSSKRLYIAIMPGEYQGTVYIPAAPGSLTLYGTGENAIDVKIGQAIDGEMSTTDWRRSVNPGGKYMPGKPAWYMFDNCQSKRGASIGVMCSAVVWSQNDGLQLQNLTIENNLGDSVDAGNHPAVALRTDGDKVQINKVNILGRQNTFFVTNSGVQNRLQNDRQPRTLVTNSYIEGDVDMVSGRGAVVFDNTDFRVVNSRTQQEAYVFAPATLSNIYYGFLATNSRFTAAGDGVAQLGRSLDVDANTNGQVVIRD
;
A
#
# COMPACT_ATOMS: atom_id res chain seq x y z
N MET A 1 53.34 28.28 -74.15
CA MET A 1 52.13 28.93 -73.64
C MET A 1 52.03 28.56 -72.18
N ASN A 2 52.05 29.56 -71.35
CA ASN A 2 52.37 29.51 -69.90
C ASN A 2 51.32 28.81 -69.09
N THR A 3 51.79 27.91 -68.22
CA THR A 3 51.00 27.42 -67.10
C THR A 3 51.65 27.87 -65.79
N PHE A 4 50.94 28.71 -65.05
CA PHE A 4 51.30 29.16 -63.70
C PHE A 4 50.97 28.08 -62.66
N SER A 5 52.00 27.68 -61.91
CA SER A 5 51.83 26.87 -60.71
C SER A 5 51.67 27.80 -59.52
N VAL A 6 50.55 27.60 -58.72
CA VAL A 6 50.37 28.30 -57.48
C VAL A 6 50.47 27.27 -56.36
N SER A 7 51.53 27.36 -55.59
CA SER A 7 51.71 26.64 -54.34
C SER A 7 50.72 27.17 -53.27
N ARG A 8 49.90 26.31 -52.70
CA ARG A 8 49.11 26.60 -51.49
C ARG A 8 49.79 25.98 -50.27
N LEU A 9 50.24 26.86 -49.41
CA LEU A 9 50.73 26.51 -48.08
C LEU A 9 49.53 26.08 -47.22
N ALA A 10 49.49 24.84 -46.78
CA ALA A 10 48.49 24.34 -45.88
C ALA A 10 48.95 24.49 -44.42
N LEU A 11 48.38 25.40 -43.70
CA LEU A 11 48.60 25.59 -42.27
C LEU A 11 47.75 24.54 -41.54
N ALA A 12 48.35 23.51 -40.92
CA ALA A 12 47.65 22.53 -40.08
C ALA A 12 47.49 23.09 -38.70
N LEU A 13 46.25 23.47 -38.34
CA LEU A 13 45.86 23.70 -36.96
C LEU A 13 45.56 22.33 -36.31
N ALA A 14 46.42 21.90 -35.40
CA ALA A 14 46.14 20.77 -34.52
C ALA A 14 45.16 21.19 -33.41
N PHE A 15 43.91 20.83 -33.55
CA PHE A 15 42.96 20.86 -32.44
C PHE A 15 43.22 19.62 -31.58
N GLY A 16 43.82 19.82 -30.41
CA GLY A 16 43.92 18.81 -29.37
C GLY A 16 42.54 18.58 -28.75
N VAL A 17 41.84 17.54 -29.16
CA VAL A 17 40.67 17.03 -28.46
C VAL A 17 41.17 16.21 -27.28
N THR A 18 41.15 16.80 -26.10
CA THR A 18 41.31 16.03 -24.86
C THR A 18 40.03 15.19 -24.67
N LEU A 19 40.10 13.94 -25.07
CA LEU A 19 39.16 12.92 -24.69
C LEU A 19 39.31 12.68 -23.19
N THR A 20 38.48 13.32 -22.37
CA THR A 20 38.22 12.88 -20.99
C THR A 20 37.55 11.52 -21.10
N ALA A 21 38.34 10.47 -20.98
CA ALA A 21 37.78 9.13 -20.79
C ALA A 21 37.02 9.12 -19.49
N CYS A 22 35.67 9.09 -19.56
CA CYS A 22 34.85 8.63 -18.44
C CYS A 22 35.30 7.20 -18.15
N SER A 23 36.09 6.99 -17.11
CA SER A 23 36.40 5.66 -16.61
C SER A 23 35.10 5.08 -16.02
N SER A 24 34.39 4.33 -16.83
CA SER A 24 33.33 3.46 -16.32
C SER A 24 34.01 2.32 -15.55
N THR A 25 34.03 2.41 -14.24
CA THR A 25 34.43 1.30 -13.37
C THR A 25 33.47 0.13 -13.64
N PRO A 26 34.00 -1.07 -13.92
CA PRO A 26 33.12 -2.25 -14.07
C PRO A 26 32.26 -2.45 -12.80
N PRO A 27 31.05 -2.98 -12.94
CA PRO A 27 30.13 -3.18 -11.81
C PRO A 27 30.75 -3.98 -10.63
N ASP A 28 31.71 -4.85 -10.92
CA ASP A 28 32.35 -5.72 -9.93
C ASP A 28 33.45 -5.04 -9.09
N GLN A 29 33.72 -3.76 -9.31
CA GLN A 29 34.78 -3.01 -8.61
C GLN A 29 34.30 -1.81 -7.82
N ILE A 30 32.99 -1.75 -7.50
CA ILE A 30 32.46 -0.67 -6.67
C ILE A 30 32.91 -0.92 -5.23
N PRO A 31 33.63 0.01 -4.60
CA PRO A 31 33.96 -0.10 -3.18
C PRO A 31 32.69 -0.29 -2.36
N SER A 32 32.75 -1.12 -1.32
CA SER A 32 31.60 -1.48 -0.46
C SER A 32 30.94 -0.28 0.25
N ASP A 33 31.58 0.87 0.25
CA ASP A 33 31.14 2.12 0.85
C ASP A 33 30.59 3.14 -0.18
N GLN A 34 30.62 2.81 -1.49
CA GLN A 34 30.14 3.67 -2.55
C GLN A 34 28.96 3.03 -3.28
N THR A 35 27.89 3.80 -3.41
CA THR A 35 26.75 3.40 -4.22
C THR A 35 27.08 3.57 -5.69
N ALA A 36 26.76 2.59 -6.51
CA ALA A 36 26.90 2.71 -7.96
C ALA A 36 26.09 3.90 -8.50
N PRO A 37 26.63 4.68 -9.42
CA PRO A 37 25.87 5.75 -10.06
C PRO A 37 24.69 5.14 -10.82
N GLY A 38 23.49 5.65 -10.56
CA GLY A 38 22.29 5.26 -11.26
C GLY A 38 22.22 5.84 -12.68
N THR A 39 21.23 5.41 -13.41
CA THR A 39 20.81 5.98 -14.69
C THR A 39 19.41 6.59 -14.54
N SER A 40 18.95 7.37 -15.54
CA SER A 40 17.58 7.89 -15.54
C SER A 40 16.51 6.80 -15.48
N SER A 41 16.80 5.60 -16.00
CA SER A 41 15.90 4.45 -15.98
C SER A 41 16.11 3.51 -14.77
N ARG A 42 17.25 3.62 -14.09
CA ARG A 42 17.60 2.85 -12.89
C ARG A 42 18.36 3.75 -11.92
N PRO A 43 17.67 4.68 -11.27
CA PRO A 43 18.32 5.61 -10.36
C PRO A 43 18.76 4.86 -9.08
N ILE A 44 20.05 4.98 -8.76
CA ILE A 44 20.64 4.44 -7.53
C ILE A 44 21.07 5.62 -6.69
N LEU A 45 20.61 5.65 -5.44
CA LEU A 45 20.96 6.71 -4.50
C LEU A 45 22.42 6.59 -4.08
N SER A 46 23.11 7.71 -4.00
CA SER A 46 24.38 7.79 -3.28
C SER A 46 24.16 7.56 -1.76
N ALA A 47 25.22 7.20 -1.04
CA ALA A 47 25.13 7.03 0.41
C ALA A 47 24.61 8.29 1.15
N ASN A 48 24.97 9.48 0.66
CA ASN A 48 24.45 10.73 1.23
C ASN A 48 22.97 10.97 0.93
N GLU A 49 22.52 10.69 -0.27
CA GLU A 49 21.10 10.79 -0.63
C GLU A 49 20.26 9.78 0.15
N ALA A 50 20.76 8.56 0.32
CA ALA A 50 20.08 7.50 1.06
C ALA A 50 19.75 7.90 2.50
N GLN A 51 20.56 8.76 3.14
CA GLN A 51 20.30 9.26 4.49
C GLN A 51 19.01 10.08 4.61
N ASN A 52 18.50 10.64 3.50
CA ASN A 52 17.25 11.39 3.47
C ASN A 52 16.02 10.48 3.49
N PHE A 53 16.20 9.18 3.20
CA PHE A 53 15.09 8.23 3.11
C PHE A 53 15.08 7.31 4.35
N VAL A 54 14.67 7.88 5.47
CA VAL A 54 14.50 7.19 6.76
C VAL A 54 13.07 7.39 7.26
N ALA A 55 12.56 6.43 8.04
CA ALA A 55 11.18 6.44 8.52
C ALA A 55 10.76 7.78 9.17
N ALA A 56 11.66 8.43 9.92
CA ALA A 56 11.39 9.69 10.56
C ALA A 56 11.00 10.82 9.59
N HIS A 57 11.57 10.84 8.39
CA HIS A 57 11.22 11.80 7.35
C HIS A 57 9.86 11.52 6.72
N TYR A 58 9.53 10.23 6.50
CA TYR A 58 8.21 9.82 6.02
C TYR A 58 7.09 10.12 7.02
N PHE A 59 7.43 10.17 8.31
CA PHE A 59 6.49 10.45 9.40
C PHE A 59 6.56 11.89 9.92
N SER A 60 7.28 12.76 9.22
CA SER A 60 7.31 14.19 9.52
C SER A 60 5.99 14.89 9.16
N SER A 61 5.96 16.21 9.28
CA SER A 61 4.83 17.06 8.85
C SER A 61 4.81 17.17 7.33
N LEU A 62 4.19 16.21 6.64
CA LEU A 62 4.15 16.14 5.18
C LEU A 62 3.16 17.13 4.55
N THR A 63 2.17 17.58 5.31
CA THR A 63 1.21 18.60 4.90
C THR A 63 1.05 19.65 6.00
N PRO A 64 0.57 20.88 5.71
CA PRO A 64 0.57 22.00 6.67
C PRO A 64 -0.12 21.74 8.02
N ASN A 65 -1.12 20.87 8.03
CA ASN A 65 -1.91 20.57 9.23
C ASN A 65 -1.55 19.23 9.89
N THR A 66 -0.41 18.64 9.52
CA THR A 66 -0.01 17.31 9.99
C THR A 66 1.15 17.42 10.97
N ALA A 67 0.93 17.07 12.24
CA ALA A 67 2.02 17.02 13.24
C ALA A 67 2.96 15.82 12.98
N PRO A 68 4.26 15.89 13.31
CA PRO A 68 5.16 14.76 13.24
C PRO A 68 4.61 13.55 14.01
N TRP A 69 4.95 12.36 13.54
CA TRP A 69 4.52 11.11 14.17
C TRP A 69 5.72 10.21 14.43
N THR A 70 5.85 9.77 15.68
CA THR A 70 6.81 8.73 16.07
C THR A 70 6.03 7.50 16.46
N PRO A 71 6.00 6.44 15.61
CA PRO A 71 5.31 5.21 15.94
C PRO A 71 5.94 4.55 17.19
N SER A 72 5.09 4.09 18.10
CA SER A 72 5.48 3.22 19.20
C SER A 72 5.11 1.77 18.90
N ALA A 73 5.74 0.82 19.56
CA ALA A 73 5.35 -0.59 19.46
C ALA A 73 3.88 -0.76 19.84
N ILE A 74 3.17 -1.63 19.12
CA ILE A 74 1.78 -1.98 19.44
C ILE A 74 1.80 -2.76 20.76
N THR A 75 1.08 -2.26 21.75
CA THR A 75 0.88 -2.91 23.04
C THR A 75 -0.56 -3.36 23.17
N LEU A 76 -0.76 -4.63 23.44
CA LEU A 76 -2.08 -5.22 23.62
C LEU A 76 -2.46 -5.24 25.11
N PRO A 77 -3.71 -4.94 25.47
CA PRO A 77 -4.17 -4.98 26.84
C PRO A 77 -4.36 -6.45 27.31
N ALA A 78 -4.29 -6.66 28.61
CA ALA A 78 -4.62 -7.96 29.22
C ALA A 78 -6.09 -8.35 28.97
N GLN A 79 -6.98 -7.37 28.89
CA GLN A 79 -8.38 -7.54 28.57
C GLN A 79 -8.78 -6.60 27.44
N PRO A 80 -9.22 -7.13 26.29
CA PRO A 80 -9.75 -6.32 25.20
C PRO A 80 -11.13 -5.75 25.54
N ASP A 81 -11.52 -4.68 24.85
CA ASP A 81 -12.86 -4.11 24.97
C ASP A 81 -13.92 -5.01 24.32
N PHE A 82 -13.54 -5.71 23.24
CA PHE A 82 -14.41 -6.62 22.50
C PHE A 82 -13.66 -7.89 22.13
N VAL A 83 -14.37 -9.01 22.13
CA VAL A 83 -13.88 -10.31 21.65
C VAL A 83 -14.80 -10.82 20.56
N VAL A 84 -14.22 -11.11 19.40
CA VAL A 84 -14.92 -11.71 18.26
C VAL A 84 -14.58 -13.21 18.20
N GLY A 85 -15.60 -14.05 18.10
CA GLY A 85 -15.42 -15.49 18.02
C GLY A 85 -16.74 -16.24 17.82
N PRO A 86 -16.72 -17.58 17.88
CA PRO A 86 -17.92 -18.40 17.74
C PRO A 86 -18.96 -18.12 18.83
N ALA A 87 -20.24 -18.15 18.46
CA ALA A 87 -21.34 -17.98 19.41
C ALA A 87 -21.25 -19.02 20.54
N GLY A 88 -21.52 -18.58 21.76
CA GLY A 88 -21.49 -19.45 22.95
C GLY A 88 -20.09 -19.70 23.53
N THR A 89 -19.04 -19.20 22.92
CA THR A 89 -17.70 -19.28 23.50
C THR A 89 -17.55 -18.30 24.67
N PRO A 90 -17.05 -18.73 25.84
CA PRO A 90 -16.88 -17.84 26.98
C PRO A 90 -16.01 -16.63 26.64
N GLY A 91 -16.45 -15.43 27.07
CA GLY A 91 -15.75 -14.16 26.81
C GLY A 91 -16.03 -13.54 25.44
N VAL A 92 -16.65 -14.24 24.51
CA VAL A 92 -17.04 -13.69 23.20
C VAL A 92 -18.16 -12.68 23.36
N THR A 93 -17.96 -11.47 22.85
CA THR A 93 -18.94 -10.38 22.86
C THR A 93 -19.67 -10.23 21.53
N HIS A 94 -19.03 -10.61 20.43
CA HIS A 94 -19.57 -10.48 19.07
C HIS A 94 -19.21 -11.69 18.22
N THR A 95 -20.10 -12.05 17.31
CA THR A 95 -19.87 -13.18 16.36
C THR A 95 -19.32 -12.74 15.02
N THR A 96 -19.28 -11.42 14.75
CA THR A 96 -18.71 -10.84 13.51
C THR A 96 -17.81 -9.66 13.84
N ILE A 97 -16.77 -9.49 13.05
CA ILE A 97 -15.82 -8.37 13.22
C ILE A 97 -16.54 -7.03 12.98
N GLN A 98 -17.41 -6.94 11.95
CA GLN A 98 -18.15 -5.70 11.69
C GLN A 98 -19.04 -5.28 12.86
N ALA A 99 -19.69 -6.23 13.53
CA ALA A 99 -20.53 -5.91 14.71
C ALA A 99 -19.68 -5.36 15.87
N ALA A 100 -18.50 -5.91 16.11
CA ALA A 100 -17.58 -5.39 17.12
C ALA A 100 -17.05 -3.99 16.75
N VAL A 101 -16.70 -3.76 15.48
CA VAL A 101 -16.31 -2.44 14.96
C VAL A 101 -17.45 -1.44 15.15
N ASP A 102 -18.67 -1.77 14.76
CA ASP A 102 -19.84 -0.89 14.92
C ASP A 102 -20.09 -0.55 16.40
N ALA A 103 -19.96 -1.52 17.30
CA ALA A 103 -20.09 -1.32 18.74
C ALA A 103 -18.99 -0.38 19.28
N ALA A 104 -17.73 -0.57 18.87
CA ALA A 104 -16.63 0.28 19.26
C ALA A 104 -16.81 1.72 18.78
N ILE A 105 -17.17 1.93 17.51
CA ILE A 105 -17.41 3.27 16.95
C ILE A 105 -18.58 3.98 17.62
N THR A 106 -19.64 3.23 17.95
CA THR A 106 -20.84 3.76 18.62
C THR A 106 -20.53 4.30 20.02
N GLN A 107 -19.50 3.80 20.70
CA GLN A 107 -19.08 4.32 22.01
C GLN A 107 -18.55 5.77 21.94
N ARG A 108 -18.13 6.25 20.76
CA ARG A 108 -17.55 7.59 20.58
C ARG A 108 -16.40 7.90 21.55
N SER A 109 -15.71 6.87 22.00
CA SER A 109 -14.54 6.99 22.88
C SER A 109 -13.44 7.77 22.17
N SER A 110 -12.77 8.68 22.88
CA SER A 110 -11.51 9.29 22.41
C SER A 110 -10.27 8.42 22.72
N LYS A 111 -10.45 7.38 23.55
CA LYS A 111 -9.40 6.40 23.86
C LYS A 111 -9.37 5.33 22.78
N ARG A 112 -8.22 4.69 22.64
CA ARG A 112 -8.07 3.50 21.81
C ARG A 112 -8.94 2.36 22.37
N LEU A 113 -9.66 1.68 21.48
CA LEU A 113 -10.41 0.48 21.81
C LEU A 113 -9.81 -0.73 21.10
N TYR A 114 -9.86 -1.88 21.76
CA TYR A 114 -9.19 -3.10 21.35
C TYR A 114 -10.21 -4.20 21.04
N ILE A 115 -10.09 -4.75 19.84
CA ILE A 115 -10.94 -5.85 19.34
C ILE A 115 -10.04 -7.07 19.16
N ALA A 116 -10.16 -8.05 20.04
CA ALA A 116 -9.51 -9.34 19.92
C ALA A 116 -10.33 -10.25 19.02
N ILE A 117 -9.68 -10.95 18.10
CA ILE A 117 -10.33 -11.84 17.14
C ILE A 117 -9.78 -13.25 17.36
N MET A 118 -10.64 -14.18 17.73
CA MET A 118 -10.28 -15.57 17.95
C MET A 118 -9.90 -16.25 16.62
N PRO A 119 -9.08 -17.32 16.65
CA PRO A 119 -8.79 -18.11 15.47
C PRO A 119 -10.05 -18.54 14.71
N GLY A 120 -10.03 -18.40 13.40
CA GLY A 120 -11.14 -18.73 12.52
C GLY A 120 -11.13 -17.98 11.19
N GLU A 121 -12.02 -18.38 10.29
CA GLU A 121 -12.25 -17.72 8.99
C GLU A 121 -13.50 -16.83 9.09
N TYR A 122 -13.30 -15.55 8.85
CA TYR A 122 -14.33 -14.51 8.92
C TYR A 122 -14.66 -14.03 7.51
N GLN A 123 -15.75 -14.55 6.98
CA GLN A 123 -16.22 -14.20 5.63
C GLN A 123 -16.91 -12.84 5.63
N GLY A 124 -16.59 -12.04 4.62
CA GLY A 124 -17.21 -10.75 4.35
C GLY A 124 -16.30 -9.56 4.59
N THR A 125 -16.79 -8.40 4.19
CA THR A 125 -16.07 -7.13 4.32
C THR A 125 -16.11 -6.59 5.74
N VAL A 126 -15.08 -5.80 6.10
CA VAL A 126 -15.01 -5.03 7.35
C VAL A 126 -14.71 -3.57 7.01
N TYR A 127 -15.67 -2.69 7.32
CA TYR A 127 -15.51 -1.25 7.10
C TYR A 127 -15.37 -0.54 8.45
N ILE A 128 -14.25 0.17 8.60
CA ILE A 128 -13.85 0.84 9.85
C ILE A 128 -13.95 2.35 9.63
N PRO A 129 -15.03 3.00 10.09
CA PRO A 129 -15.22 4.42 9.91
C PRO A 129 -14.21 5.29 10.65
N ALA A 130 -14.10 6.55 10.23
CA ALA A 130 -13.45 7.58 11.03
C ALA A 130 -14.17 7.74 12.39
N ALA A 131 -13.40 7.89 13.47
CA ALA A 131 -13.91 8.03 14.81
C ALA A 131 -12.99 8.95 15.64
N PRO A 132 -13.48 9.49 16.79
CA PRO A 132 -12.65 10.28 17.70
C PRO A 132 -11.47 9.51 18.28
N GLY A 133 -11.62 8.21 18.53
CA GLY A 133 -10.58 7.32 19.02
C GLY A 133 -10.15 6.29 17.99
N SER A 134 -8.95 5.78 18.20
CA SER A 134 -8.33 4.79 17.32
C SER A 134 -8.75 3.37 17.69
N LEU A 135 -8.75 2.46 16.73
CA LEU A 135 -9.01 1.04 16.96
C LEU A 135 -7.73 0.20 16.81
N THR A 136 -7.64 -0.87 17.59
CA THR A 136 -6.69 -1.98 17.39
C THR A 136 -7.49 -3.25 17.16
N LEU A 137 -7.30 -3.89 16.00
CA LEU A 137 -7.83 -5.22 15.69
C LEU A 137 -6.67 -6.21 15.69
N TYR A 138 -6.79 -7.30 16.43
CA TYR A 138 -5.69 -8.28 16.51
C TYR A 138 -6.18 -9.71 16.63
N GLY A 139 -5.47 -10.62 15.97
CA GLY A 139 -5.70 -12.06 16.11
C GLY A 139 -5.09 -12.60 17.39
N THR A 140 -5.80 -13.50 18.07
CA THR A 140 -5.35 -14.15 19.31
C THR A 140 -4.67 -15.50 19.08
N GLY A 141 -4.57 -15.96 17.81
CA GLY A 141 -3.82 -17.14 17.44
C GLY A 141 -2.30 -16.96 17.56
N GLU A 142 -1.55 -18.04 17.43
CA GLU A 142 -0.08 -17.99 17.44
C GLU A 142 0.47 -17.29 16.18
N ASN A 143 -0.16 -17.54 15.04
CA ASN A 143 0.26 -17.04 13.73
C ASN A 143 -0.80 -16.16 13.08
N ALA A 144 -0.39 -15.26 12.20
CA ALA A 144 -1.29 -14.39 11.48
C ALA A 144 -2.33 -15.15 10.63
N ILE A 145 -2.00 -16.36 10.15
CA ILE A 145 -2.91 -17.17 9.35
C ILE A 145 -4.05 -17.79 10.16
N ASP A 146 -3.93 -17.83 11.49
CA ASP A 146 -4.97 -18.43 12.34
C ASP A 146 -6.25 -17.58 12.37
N VAL A 147 -6.15 -16.29 12.03
CA VAL A 147 -7.29 -15.38 11.88
C VAL A 147 -7.31 -14.86 10.46
N LYS A 148 -8.29 -15.26 9.68
CA LYS A 148 -8.42 -14.89 8.28
C LYS A 148 -9.71 -14.12 8.01
N ILE A 149 -9.58 -12.91 7.46
CA ILE A 149 -10.70 -12.07 7.00
C ILE A 149 -10.67 -12.11 5.47
N GLY A 150 -11.72 -12.62 4.84
CA GLY A 150 -11.70 -12.82 3.41
C GLY A 150 -13.02 -12.64 2.69
N GLN A 151 -12.94 -12.16 1.44
CA GLN A 151 -14.05 -12.12 0.49
C GLN A 151 -13.50 -11.96 -0.93
N ALA A 152 -14.17 -12.55 -1.93
CA ALA A 152 -13.91 -12.26 -3.33
C ALA A 152 -14.65 -10.99 -3.75
N ILE A 153 -13.91 -9.95 -4.12
CA ILE A 153 -14.46 -8.70 -4.65
C ILE A 153 -13.62 -8.29 -5.85
N ASP A 154 -14.26 -8.21 -7.01
CA ASP A 154 -13.68 -7.72 -8.25
C ASP A 154 -14.06 -6.26 -8.45
N GLY A 155 -13.10 -5.38 -8.71
CA GLY A 155 -13.36 -3.99 -9.07
C GLY A 155 -14.21 -3.82 -10.34
N GLU A 156 -14.25 -4.83 -11.20
CA GLU A 156 -15.11 -4.84 -12.40
C GLU A 156 -16.54 -5.29 -12.13
N MET A 157 -16.88 -5.70 -10.91
CA MET A 157 -18.27 -5.98 -10.54
C MET A 157 -19.19 -4.79 -10.81
N SER A 158 -20.42 -5.10 -11.28
CA SER A 158 -21.49 -4.11 -11.28
C SER A 158 -21.84 -3.69 -9.84
N THR A 159 -22.34 -2.46 -9.67
CA THR A 159 -22.82 -1.99 -8.36
C THR A 159 -23.89 -2.91 -7.76
N THR A 160 -24.70 -3.53 -8.60
CA THR A 160 -25.78 -4.46 -8.16
C THR A 160 -25.20 -5.76 -7.61
N ASP A 161 -24.24 -6.37 -8.30
CA ASP A 161 -23.62 -7.62 -7.85
C ASP A 161 -22.75 -7.38 -6.62
N TRP A 162 -22.03 -6.26 -6.59
CA TRP A 162 -21.26 -5.83 -5.45
C TRP A 162 -22.14 -5.65 -4.20
N ARG A 163 -23.28 -4.95 -4.29
CA ARG A 163 -24.22 -4.81 -3.17
C ARG A 163 -24.70 -6.15 -2.63
N ARG A 164 -25.02 -7.07 -3.51
CA ARG A 164 -25.47 -8.42 -3.14
C ARG A 164 -24.37 -9.21 -2.43
N SER A 165 -23.13 -9.10 -2.92
CA SER A 165 -21.97 -9.78 -2.36
C SER A 165 -21.52 -9.19 -1.03
N VAL A 166 -21.45 -7.86 -0.92
CA VAL A 166 -20.81 -7.16 0.21
C VAL A 166 -21.77 -6.94 1.36
N ASN A 167 -23.07 -6.84 1.09
CA ASN A 167 -24.08 -6.54 2.12
C ASN A 167 -25.18 -7.61 2.24
N PRO A 168 -24.85 -8.90 2.31
CA PRO A 168 -25.86 -9.93 2.55
C PRO A 168 -26.50 -9.70 3.93
N GLY A 169 -27.85 -9.80 3.98
CA GLY A 169 -28.61 -9.62 5.23
C GLY A 169 -28.60 -8.18 5.78
N GLY A 170 -28.10 -7.18 5.04
CA GLY A 170 -28.17 -5.78 5.45
C GLY A 170 -27.26 -5.41 6.61
N LYS A 171 -26.02 -5.96 6.67
CA LYS A 171 -25.06 -5.59 7.72
C LYS A 171 -24.70 -4.10 7.69
N TYR A 172 -24.65 -3.49 6.51
CA TYR A 172 -24.53 -2.05 6.32
C TYR A 172 -25.92 -1.48 6.03
N MET A 173 -26.47 -0.71 6.95
CA MET A 173 -27.79 -0.09 6.81
C MET A 173 -27.80 1.33 7.40
N PRO A 174 -28.72 2.19 7.00
CA PRO A 174 -28.88 3.53 7.58
C PRO A 174 -28.89 3.48 9.12
N GLY A 175 -28.13 4.38 9.74
CA GLY A 175 -27.98 4.46 11.19
C GLY A 175 -26.84 3.64 11.78
N LYS A 176 -26.21 2.72 11.01
CA LYS A 176 -24.99 2.04 11.42
C LYS A 176 -23.75 2.90 11.11
N PRO A 177 -22.69 2.82 11.94
CA PRO A 177 -21.49 3.64 11.76
C PRO A 177 -20.85 3.53 10.37
N ALA A 178 -20.75 2.33 9.82
CA ALA A 178 -20.11 2.07 8.52
C ALA A 178 -21.02 2.30 7.30
N TRP A 179 -22.29 2.72 7.52
CA TRP A 179 -23.25 2.92 6.44
C TRP A 179 -22.74 3.85 5.35
N TYR A 180 -22.17 4.99 5.71
CA TYR A 180 -21.74 5.98 4.73
C TYR A 180 -20.61 5.47 3.81
N MET A 181 -19.76 4.57 4.32
CA MET A 181 -18.71 3.96 3.51
C MET A 181 -19.31 3.03 2.45
N PHE A 182 -20.28 2.21 2.85
CA PHE A 182 -21.03 1.36 1.93
C PHE A 182 -21.86 2.21 0.95
N ASP A 183 -22.55 3.24 1.45
CA ASP A 183 -23.43 4.10 0.65
C ASP A 183 -22.68 4.86 -0.46
N ASN A 184 -21.47 5.34 -0.17
CA ASN A 184 -20.60 5.95 -1.18
C ASN A 184 -20.30 5.01 -2.36
N CYS A 185 -20.18 3.72 -2.10
CA CYS A 185 -19.89 2.72 -3.13
C CYS A 185 -21.16 2.24 -3.85
N GLN A 186 -22.25 1.99 -3.12
CA GLN A 186 -23.51 1.58 -3.73
C GLN A 186 -24.15 2.66 -4.61
N SER A 187 -23.84 3.93 -4.31
CA SER A 187 -24.32 5.10 -5.07
C SER A 187 -23.44 5.44 -6.26
N LYS A 188 -22.37 4.69 -6.50
CA LYS A 188 -21.44 4.95 -7.58
C LYS A 188 -22.14 4.79 -8.94
N ARG A 189 -21.92 5.76 -9.80
CA ARG A 189 -22.39 5.72 -11.19
C ARG A 189 -21.23 5.23 -12.08
N GLY A 190 -21.49 4.28 -12.94
CA GLY A 190 -20.51 3.68 -13.82
C GLY A 190 -20.79 2.20 -14.07
N ALA A 191 -20.01 1.58 -14.97
CA ALA A 191 -20.17 0.17 -15.32
C ALA A 191 -19.70 -0.75 -14.17
N SER A 192 -18.66 -0.32 -13.43
CA SER A 192 -18.03 -1.11 -12.38
C SER A 192 -17.78 -0.29 -11.12
N ILE A 193 -17.53 -0.99 -9.99
CA ILE A 193 -17.24 -0.35 -8.71
C ILE A 193 -15.81 0.21 -8.64
N GLY A 194 -14.87 -0.33 -9.40
CA GLY A 194 -13.48 0.07 -9.46
C GLY A 194 -12.69 -0.16 -8.17
N VAL A 195 -11.40 0.15 -8.20
CA VAL A 195 -10.45 -0.07 -7.11
C VAL A 195 -10.90 0.56 -5.77
N MET A 196 -11.51 1.74 -5.81
CA MET A 196 -11.92 2.47 -4.60
C MET A 196 -13.00 1.76 -3.78
N CYS A 197 -13.71 0.77 -4.34
CA CYS A 197 -14.80 0.05 -3.69
C CYS A 197 -14.58 -1.47 -3.59
N SER A 198 -13.42 -1.98 -4.04
CA SER A 198 -13.14 -3.42 -4.08
C SER A 198 -12.49 -3.98 -2.81
N ALA A 199 -12.33 -3.17 -1.76
CA ALA A 199 -11.62 -3.57 -0.56
C ALA A 199 -12.43 -4.53 0.33
N VAL A 200 -11.75 -5.58 0.81
CA VAL A 200 -12.28 -6.50 1.85
C VAL A 200 -12.27 -5.80 3.20
N VAL A 201 -11.12 -5.26 3.61
CA VAL A 201 -11.03 -4.40 4.80
C VAL A 201 -10.74 -2.97 4.33
N TRP A 202 -11.61 -2.04 4.70
CA TRP A 202 -11.47 -0.63 4.41
C TRP A 202 -11.54 0.21 5.66
N SER A 203 -10.49 0.99 5.95
CA SER A 203 -10.43 1.85 7.14
C SER A 203 -10.22 3.32 6.79
N GLN A 204 -11.01 4.17 7.45
CA GLN A 204 -10.82 5.62 7.54
C GLN A 204 -10.43 6.06 8.95
N ASN A 205 -10.10 5.12 9.84
CA ASN A 205 -9.77 5.38 11.24
C ASN A 205 -8.31 5.82 11.38
N ASP A 206 -8.10 7.02 11.89
CA ASP A 206 -6.76 7.51 12.21
C ASP A 206 -6.19 6.72 13.41
N GLY A 207 -4.91 6.37 13.31
CA GLY A 207 -4.23 5.57 14.32
C GLY A 207 -4.68 4.10 14.38
N LEU A 208 -5.37 3.58 13.35
CA LEU A 208 -5.69 2.15 13.28
C LEU A 208 -4.43 1.31 13.51
N GLN A 209 -4.58 0.24 14.30
CA GLN A 209 -3.56 -0.81 14.43
C GLN A 209 -4.17 -2.15 14.01
N LEU A 210 -3.43 -2.87 13.15
CA LEU A 210 -3.73 -4.25 12.77
C LEU A 210 -2.57 -5.13 13.20
N GLN A 211 -2.84 -6.24 13.89
CA GLN A 211 -1.80 -7.13 14.38
C GLN A 211 -2.20 -8.59 14.29
N ASN A 212 -1.26 -9.43 13.85
CA ASN A 212 -1.34 -10.89 13.88
C ASN A 212 -2.62 -11.45 13.26
N LEU A 213 -2.91 -11.07 12.01
CA LEU A 213 -4.07 -11.55 11.26
C LEU A 213 -3.80 -11.56 9.75
N THR A 214 -4.64 -12.25 9.01
CA THR A 214 -4.60 -12.33 7.55
C THR A 214 -5.83 -11.64 6.96
N ILE A 215 -5.60 -10.80 5.94
CA ILE A 215 -6.65 -10.16 5.14
C ILE A 215 -6.46 -10.62 3.70
N GLU A 216 -7.50 -11.18 3.10
CA GLU A 216 -7.42 -11.74 1.75
C GLU A 216 -8.59 -11.27 0.87
N ASN A 217 -8.26 -10.77 -0.32
CA ASN A 217 -9.25 -10.72 -1.38
C ASN A 217 -9.20 -12.05 -2.15
N ASN A 218 -10.19 -12.90 -1.90
CA ASN A 218 -10.26 -14.27 -2.41
C ASN A 218 -10.61 -14.34 -3.92
N LEU A 219 -10.59 -13.22 -4.65
CA LEU A 219 -10.78 -13.26 -6.11
C LEU A 219 -9.72 -14.16 -6.76
N GLY A 220 -8.47 -14.03 -6.30
CA GLY A 220 -7.37 -14.91 -6.68
C GLY A 220 -7.24 -15.04 -8.19
N ASP A 221 -7.09 -16.28 -8.65
CA ASP A 221 -6.91 -16.65 -10.06
C ASP A 221 -8.24 -17.02 -10.75
N SER A 222 -9.39 -16.64 -10.17
CA SER A 222 -10.71 -16.91 -10.74
C SER A 222 -11.07 -16.00 -11.92
N VAL A 223 -10.23 -15.00 -12.23
CA VAL A 223 -10.40 -14.06 -13.34
C VAL A 223 -9.23 -14.13 -14.30
N ASP A 224 -9.40 -13.58 -15.50
CA ASP A 224 -8.36 -13.57 -16.53
C ASP A 224 -7.22 -12.56 -16.22
N ALA A 225 -6.33 -12.38 -17.18
CA ALA A 225 -5.21 -11.44 -17.09
C ALA A 225 -5.60 -9.96 -17.25
N GLY A 226 -6.88 -9.66 -17.39
CA GLY A 226 -7.41 -8.31 -17.57
C GLY A 226 -7.27 -7.43 -16.33
N ASN A 227 -7.93 -6.27 -16.39
CA ASN A 227 -7.96 -5.32 -15.28
C ASN A 227 -9.01 -5.75 -14.25
N HIS A 228 -8.55 -6.33 -13.13
CA HIS A 228 -9.40 -6.80 -12.04
C HIS A 228 -8.88 -6.31 -10.69
N PRO A 229 -9.05 -5.01 -10.35
CA PRO A 229 -8.65 -4.51 -9.05
C PRO A 229 -9.35 -5.27 -7.92
N ALA A 230 -8.58 -5.87 -7.03
CA ALA A 230 -9.07 -6.77 -5.99
C ALA A 230 -8.36 -6.48 -4.67
N VAL A 231 -8.74 -5.38 -4.03
CA VAL A 231 -8.08 -4.87 -2.84
C VAL A 231 -8.37 -5.76 -1.63
N ALA A 232 -7.35 -6.28 -0.97
CA ALA A 232 -7.51 -6.93 0.32
C ALA A 232 -7.65 -5.89 1.44
N LEU A 233 -6.68 -4.99 1.56
CA LEU A 233 -6.68 -3.93 2.56
C LEU A 233 -6.62 -2.55 1.92
N ARG A 234 -7.53 -1.67 2.30
CA ARG A 234 -7.50 -0.25 2.01
C ARG A 234 -7.44 0.58 3.28
N THR A 235 -6.48 1.53 3.34
CA THR A 235 -6.37 2.46 4.45
C THR A 235 -6.37 3.90 3.96
N ASP A 236 -7.23 4.73 4.53
CA ASP A 236 -7.32 6.19 4.28
C ASP A 236 -6.93 6.98 5.54
N GLY A 237 -6.81 6.34 6.70
CA GLY A 237 -6.46 6.96 7.97
C GLY A 237 -4.99 7.35 8.07
N ASP A 238 -4.67 8.38 8.83
CA ASP A 238 -3.30 8.76 9.20
C ASP A 238 -2.80 7.94 10.41
N LYS A 239 -1.48 7.74 10.52
CA LYS A 239 -0.80 7.05 11.63
C LYS A 239 -1.23 5.59 11.80
N VAL A 240 -1.45 4.90 10.69
CA VAL A 240 -1.81 3.48 10.68
C VAL A 240 -0.58 2.61 10.96
N GLN A 241 -0.73 1.60 11.81
CA GLN A 241 0.31 0.61 12.08
C GLN A 241 -0.19 -0.80 11.74
N ILE A 242 0.61 -1.53 11.00
CA ILE A 242 0.34 -2.91 10.58
C ILE A 242 1.54 -3.75 10.99
N ASN A 243 1.34 -4.75 11.86
CA ASN A 243 2.42 -5.59 12.36
C ASN A 243 2.03 -7.06 12.36
N LYS A 244 2.88 -7.92 11.79
CA LYS A 244 2.63 -9.36 11.64
C LYS A 244 1.29 -9.64 10.95
N VAL A 245 1.02 -8.99 9.81
CA VAL A 245 -0.19 -9.16 9.02
C VAL A 245 0.15 -9.73 7.66
N ASN A 246 -0.62 -10.74 7.22
CA ASN A 246 -0.59 -11.18 5.83
C ASN A 246 -1.66 -10.43 5.04
N ILE A 247 -1.28 -9.80 3.95
CA ILE A 247 -2.19 -9.09 3.05
C ILE A 247 -2.11 -9.80 1.70
N LEU A 248 -3.16 -10.54 1.36
CA LEU A 248 -3.16 -11.49 0.24
C LEU A 248 -4.17 -11.06 -0.83
N GLY A 249 -3.74 -11.06 -2.07
CA GLY A 249 -4.59 -10.71 -3.20
C GLY A 249 -3.90 -10.88 -4.54
N ARG A 250 -4.35 -10.12 -5.51
CA ARG A 250 -3.73 -10.05 -6.84
C ARG A 250 -3.50 -8.58 -7.20
N GLN A 251 -4.34 -7.97 -8.02
CA GLN A 251 -4.18 -6.58 -8.42
C GLN A 251 -4.60 -5.61 -7.30
N ASN A 252 -3.75 -4.63 -7.00
CA ASN A 252 -3.95 -3.60 -5.96
C ASN A 252 -4.18 -4.17 -4.55
N THR A 253 -3.48 -5.23 -4.18
CA THR A 253 -3.68 -5.98 -2.93
C THR A 253 -3.72 -5.08 -1.69
N PHE A 254 -2.76 -4.15 -1.56
CA PHE A 254 -2.73 -3.15 -0.50
C PHE A 254 -2.84 -1.74 -1.10
N PHE A 255 -3.94 -1.07 -0.81
CA PHE A 255 -4.26 0.23 -1.36
C PHE A 255 -4.29 1.30 -0.27
N VAL A 256 -3.30 2.19 -0.27
CA VAL A 256 -3.23 3.33 0.64
C VAL A 256 -3.69 4.57 -0.09
N THR A 257 -4.71 5.25 0.42
CA THR A 257 -5.22 6.44 -0.25
C THR A 257 -5.52 7.56 0.74
N ASN A 258 -5.74 8.75 0.25
CA ASN A 258 -6.00 9.95 1.02
C ASN A 258 -7.45 10.41 0.91
N SER A 259 -8.38 9.48 0.72
CA SER A 259 -9.78 9.87 0.56
C SER A 259 -10.42 10.28 1.88
N GLY A 260 -11.36 11.22 1.79
CA GLY A 260 -12.19 11.63 2.91
C GLY A 260 -13.48 10.78 3.01
N VAL A 261 -14.37 11.20 3.92
CA VAL A 261 -15.65 10.52 4.21
C VAL A 261 -16.56 10.35 2.98
N GLN A 262 -16.40 11.19 1.96
CA GLN A 262 -17.15 11.08 0.70
C GLN A 262 -16.49 10.16 -0.34
N ASN A 263 -15.48 9.40 0.05
CA ASN A 263 -14.70 8.53 -0.84
C ASN A 263 -14.09 9.28 -2.04
N ARG A 264 -13.61 10.50 -1.81
CA ARG A 264 -12.93 11.35 -2.80
C ARG A 264 -11.52 11.66 -2.32
N LEU A 265 -10.56 11.62 -3.24
CA LEU A 265 -9.17 11.97 -2.97
C LEU A 265 -9.06 13.44 -2.52
N GLN A 266 -8.16 13.70 -1.56
CA GLN A 266 -7.89 15.00 -0.95
C GLN A 266 -6.43 15.37 -1.19
N ASN A 267 -6.16 16.45 -1.96
CA ASN A 267 -4.79 16.82 -2.32
C ASN A 267 -4.02 17.56 -1.20
N ASP A 268 -4.67 17.87 -0.12
CA ASP A 268 -4.12 18.49 1.09
C ASP A 268 -3.81 17.48 2.20
N ARG A 269 -4.00 16.17 1.94
CA ARG A 269 -3.81 15.10 2.91
C ARG A 269 -2.85 14.03 2.38
N GLN A 270 -1.83 13.70 3.20
CA GLN A 270 -0.90 12.60 2.96
C GLN A 270 -0.88 11.68 4.19
N PRO A 271 -1.68 10.62 4.23
CA PRO A 271 -1.73 9.70 5.35
C PRO A 271 -0.42 8.90 5.47
N ARG A 272 -0.04 8.60 6.71
CA ARG A 272 1.20 7.90 7.04
C ARG A 272 0.88 6.51 7.59
N THR A 273 1.61 5.52 7.09
CA THR A 273 1.43 4.11 7.49
C THR A 273 2.79 3.46 7.75
N LEU A 274 2.90 2.73 8.86
CA LEU A 274 4.02 1.86 9.16
C LEU A 274 3.58 0.40 9.05
N VAL A 275 4.29 -0.38 8.23
CA VAL A 275 4.09 -1.82 8.07
C VAL A 275 5.36 -2.53 8.53
N THR A 276 5.24 -3.45 9.48
CA THR A 276 6.40 -4.19 10.03
C THR A 276 6.13 -5.68 10.11
N ASN A 277 7.19 -6.49 9.92
CA ASN A 277 7.15 -7.94 10.11
C ASN A 277 5.98 -8.62 9.36
N SER A 278 5.63 -8.14 8.19
CA SER A 278 4.40 -8.51 7.47
C SER A 278 4.71 -9.19 6.15
N TYR A 279 3.69 -9.79 5.55
CA TYR A 279 3.77 -10.44 4.25
C TYR A 279 2.70 -9.87 3.31
N ILE A 280 3.10 -9.51 2.10
CA ILE A 280 2.19 -8.97 1.07
C ILE A 280 2.36 -9.77 -0.21
N GLU A 281 1.25 -10.26 -0.74
CA GLU A 281 1.22 -11.05 -1.97
C GLU A 281 0.28 -10.44 -3.00
N GLY A 282 0.71 -10.41 -4.25
CA GLY A 282 -0.11 -9.90 -5.35
C GLY A 282 0.57 -9.99 -6.71
N ASP A 283 0.00 -9.33 -7.70
CA ASP A 283 0.56 -9.25 -9.05
C ASP A 283 0.70 -7.80 -9.52
N VAL A 284 -0.30 -7.21 -10.15
CA VAL A 284 -0.22 -5.88 -10.75
C VAL A 284 -0.50 -4.80 -9.69
N ASP A 285 0.41 -3.81 -9.58
CA ASP A 285 0.27 -2.69 -8.64
C ASP A 285 -0.01 -3.15 -7.20
N MET A 286 0.69 -4.19 -6.76
CA MET A 286 0.41 -4.93 -5.52
C MET A 286 0.25 -4.00 -4.32
N VAL A 287 1.14 -3.00 -4.18
CA VAL A 287 1.02 -1.91 -3.21
C VAL A 287 0.86 -0.61 -3.98
N SER A 288 -0.26 0.06 -3.84
CA SER A 288 -0.59 1.22 -4.68
C SER A 288 -1.26 2.34 -3.91
N GLY A 289 -1.30 3.52 -4.53
CA GLY A 289 -2.08 4.67 -4.07
C GLY A 289 -1.27 5.82 -3.48
N ARG A 290 -1.94 6.67 -2.68
CA ARG A 290 -1.42 7.92 -2.12
C ARG A 290 -1.23 7.81 -0.61
N GLY A 291 0.00 7.68 -0.16
CA GLY A 291 0.34 7.67 1.26
C GLY A 291 1.85 7.77 1.43
N ALA A 292 2.32 8.17 2.61
CA ALA A 292 3.67 7.96 3.04
C ALA A 292 3.72 6.64 3.79
N VAL A 293 4.23 5.59 3.16
CA VAL A 293 4.24 4.24 3.71
C VAL A 293 5.67 3.76 3.91
N VAL A 294 5.97 3.33 5.12
CA VAL A 294 7.24 2.68 5.45
C VAL A 294 6.98 1.20 5.70
N PHE A 295 7.64 0.37 4.93
CA PHE A 295 7.70 -1.07 5.13
C PHE A 295 9.08 -1.40 5.74
N ASP A 296 9.06 -2.07 6.88
CA ASP A 296 10.28 -2.53 7.54
C ASP A 296 10.15 -4.02 7.87
N ASN A 297 11.16 -4.81 7.48
CA ASN A 297 11.12 -6.27 7.64
C ASN A 297 9.83 -6.89 7.08
N THR A 298 9.48 -6.54 5.84
CA THR A 298 8.26 -7.01 5.15
C THR A 298 8.64 -7.85 3.94
N ASP A 299 7.99 -9.00 3.78
CA ASP A 299 8.16 -9.88 2.63
C ASP A 299 7.13 -9.54 1.55
N PHE A 300 7.62 -9.28 0.34
CA PHE A 300 6.78 -9.07 -0.85
C PHE A 300 6.93 -10.27 -1.78
N ARG A 301 5.81 -10.87 -2.16
CA ARG A 301 5.77 -11.98 -3.11
C ARG A 301 4.90 -11.66 -4.31
N VAL A 302 5.51 -11.60 -5.47
CA VAL A 302 4.77 -11.52 -6.73
C VAL A 302 4.32 -12.93 -7.13
N VAL A 303 3.02 -13.06 -7.36
CA VAL A 303 2.39 -14.24 -7.97
C VAL A 303 1.84 -13.84 -9.33
N ASN A 304 2.22 -14.56 -10.36
CA ASN A 304 1.85 -14.27 -11.75
C ASN A 304 1.04 -15.41 -12.37
N SER A 305 0.24 -16.07 -11.54
CA SER A 305 -0.54 -17.25 -11.95
C SER A 305 -1.63 -16.93 -12.98
N ARG A 306 -2.20 -15.73 -12.93
CA ARG A 306 -3.29 -15.31 -13.84
C ARG A 306 -2.84 -14.45 -15.01
N THR A 307 -1.61 -13.97 -15.05
CA THR A 307 -1.15 -13.06 -16.12
C THR A 307 0.27 -13.35 -16.55
N GLN A 308 0.53 -13.21 -17.84
CA GLN A 308 1.88 -13.15 -18.41
C GLN A 308 2.41 -11.71 -18.54
N GLN A 309 1.63 -10.72 -18.11
CA GLN A 309 2.05 -9.32 -18.10
C GLN A 309 3.02 -9.06 -16.94
N GLU A 310 3.79 -7.99 -17.08
CA GLU A 310 4.70 -7.55 -16.02
C GLU A 310 3.90 -7.20 -14.76
N ALA A 311 4.30 -7.80 -13.64
CA ALA A 311 3.78 -7.47 -12.33
C ALA A 311 4.59 -6.33 -11.71
N TYR A 312 3.94 -5.45 -10.96
CA TYR A 312 4.58 -4.33 -10.28
C TYR A 312 4.34 -4.43 -8.78
N VAL A 313 5.44 -4.46 -8.00
CA VAL A 313 5.33 -4.49 -6.53
C VAL A 313 4.73 -3.18 -6.03
N PHE A 314 5.32 -2.05 -6.43
CA PHE A 314 4.88 -0.73 -5.99
C PHE A 314 4.32 0.10 -7.15
N ALA A 315 3.18 0.73 -6.91
CA ALA A 315 2.57 1.71 -7.81
C ALA A 315 2.13 2.95 -7.02
N PRO A 316 3.09 3.76 -6.54
CA PRO A 316 2.77 4.97 -5.80
C PRO A 316 2.15 6.04 -6.71
N ALA A 317 1.13 6.73 -6.18
CA ALA A 317 0.52 7.92 -6.75
C ALA A 317 0.77 9.13 -5.83
N THR A 318 1.98 9.27 -5.33
CA THR A 318 2.39 10.33 -4.40
C THR A 318 2.01 11.70 -4.95
N LEU A 319 1.52 12.60 -4.12
CA LEU A 319 1.22 13.98 -4.52
C LEU A 319 2.50 14.69 -5.00
N SER A 320 2.41 15.46 -6.08
CA SER A 320 3.56 16.11 -6.71
C SER A 320 4.29 17.11 -5.81
N ASN A 321 3.62 17.63 -4.79
CA ASN A 321 4.19 18.51 -3.78
C ASN A 321 4.74 17.77 -2.53
N ILE A 322 4.67 16.44 -2.51
CA ILE A 322 5.15 15.58 -1.42
C ILE A 322 6.37 14.80 -1.92
N TYR A 323 7.44 14.82 -1.15
CA TYR A 323 8.69 14.13 -1.50
C TYR A 323 8.70 12.65 -1.05
N TYR A 324 7.94 12.29 -0.03
CA TYR A 324 7.96 10.97 0.60
C TYR A 324 6.71 10.17 0.26
N GLY A 325 6.86 9.16 -0.60
CA GLY A 325 5.84 8.18 -0.95
C GLY A 325 6.03 6.85 -0.22
N PHE A 326 6.54 5.82 -0.90
CA PHE A 326 6.79 4.50 -0.31
C PHE A 326 8.27 4.30 -0.02
N LEU A 327 8.57 3.69 1.14
CA LEU A 327 9.91 3.29 1.55
C LEU A 327 9.86 1.82 1.99
N ALA A 328 10.72 0.98 1.43
CA ALA A 328 10.96 -0.37 1.92
C ALA A 328 12.39 -0.49 2.47
N THR A 329 12.50 -0.97 3.72
CA THR A 329 13.78 -1.23 4.39
C THR A 329 13.79 -2.65 4.95
N ASN A 330 14.95 -3.28 5.03
CA ASN A 330 15.12 -4.63 5.58
C ASN A 330 14.12 -5.66 4.99
N SER A 331 13.70 -5.48 3.75
CA SER A 331 12.56 -6.18 3.16
C SER A 331 13.01 -7.15 2.07
N ARG A 332 12.26 -8.23 1.88
CA ARG A 332 12.56 -9.27 0.90
C ARG A 332 11.56 -9.24 -0.25
N PHE A 333 12.08 -9.35 -1.47
CA PHE A 333 11.28 -9.39 -2.69
C PHE A 333 11.47 -10.75 -3.37
N THR A 334 10.37 -11.44 -3.64
CA THR A 334 10.35 -12.74 -4.29
C THR A 334 9.29 -12.78 -5.39
N ALA A 335 9.47 -13.66 -6.36
CA ALA A 335 8.48 -13.91 -7.41
C ALA A 335 8.26 -15.41 -7.60
N ALA A 336 7.10 -15.78 -8.14
CA ALA A 336 6.77 -17.17 -8.46
C ALA A 336 7.52 -17.69 -9.70
N GLY A 337 8.08 -16.78 -10.53
CA GLY A 337 8.86 -17.10 -11.73
C GLY A 337 9.85 -15.99 -12.06
N ASP A 338 10.75 -16.26 -13.00
CA ASP A 338 11.79 -15.34 -13.41
C ASP A 338 11.29 -14.30 -14.41
N GLY A 339 11.81 -13.06 -14.32
CA GLY A 339 11.64 -12.01 -15.32
C GLY A 339 10.23 -11.41 -15.43
N VAL A 340 9.34 -11.67 -14.48
CA VAL A 340 7.92 -11.27 -14.54
C VAL A 340 7.57 -10.12 -13.60
N ALA A 341 8.50 -9.69 -12.75
CA ALA A 341 8.24 -8.68 -11.74
C ALA A 341 9.14 -7.47 -11.90
N GLN A 342 8.56 -6.29 -11.78
CA GLN A 342 9.26 -5.01 -11.62
C GLN A 342 9.02 -4.46 -10.22
N LEU A 343 10.02 -3.78 -9.65
CA LEU A 343 9.93 -3.25 -8.30
C LEU A 343 8.93 -2.10 -8.19
N GLY A 344 8.76 -1.31 -9.25
CA GLY A 344 7.77 -0.24 -9.19
C GLY A 344 7.54 0.49 -10.50
N ARG A 345 6.41 1.17 -10.55
CA ARG A 345 6.07 2.15 -11.59
C ARG A 345 5.32 3.32 -10.96
N SER A 346 5.34 4.50 -11.59
CA SER A 346 4.44 5.59 -11.18
C SER A 346 3.01 5.24 -11.57
N LEU A 347 2.07 5.49 -10.67
CA LEU A 347 0.65 5.38 -10.97
C LEU A 347 0.09 6.79 -11.19
N ASP A 348 -0.09 7.16 -12.45
CA ASP A 348 -0.60 8.48 -12.84
C ASP A 348 -2.12 8.52 -12.68
N VAL A 349 -2.57 9.03 -11.55
CA VAL A 349 -4.00 9.17 -11.23
C VAL A 349 -4.58 10.48 -11.75
N ASP A 350 -3.80 11.55 -11.64
CA ASP A 350 -4.15 12.90 -12.10
C ASP A 350 -2.89 13.77 -12.25
N ALA A 351 -3.06 15.03 -12.67
CA ALA A 351 -1.96 15.99 -12.86
C ALA A 351 -1.18 16.34 -11.58
N ASN A 352 -1.67 15.95 -10.40
CA ASN A 352 -0.99 16.19 -9.11
C ASN A 352 -0.17 14.97 -8.65
N THR A 353 0.03 13.99 -9.50
CA THR A 353 0.73 12.75 -9.17
C THR A 353 2.20 12.80 -9.54
N ASN A 354 3.07 12.36 -8.65
CA ASN A 354 4.49 12.13 -8.88
C ASN A 354 4.95 10.93 -8.02
N GLY A 355 4.80 9.72 -8.54
CA GLY A 355 5.04 8.49 -7.79
C GLY A 355 6.45 8.41 -7.22
N GLN A 356 6.59 8.23 -5.91
CA GLN A 356 7.84 8.12 -5.19
C GLN A 356 7.95 6.77 -4.50
N VAL A 357 9.01 6.01 -4.79
CA VAL A 357 9.35 4.78 -4.08
C VAL A 357 10.86 4.69 -3.89
N VAL A 358 11.28 4.29 -2.70
CA VAL A 358 12.67 4.02 -2.36
C VAL A 358 12.76 2.64 -1.69
N ILE A 359 13.75 1.87 -2.09
CA ILE A 359 14.07 0.56 -1.50
C ILE A 359 15.49 0.64 -0.96
N ARG A 360 15.68 0.22 0.30
CA ARG A 360 16.97 0.25 1.00
C ARG A 360 17.19 -1.02 1.84
N ASP A 361 18.49 -1.35 2.03
CA ASP A 361 19.05 -2.35 2.95
C ASP A 361 18.69 -3.78 2.62
#